data_7380d55e5206d9432075bdc341d2577c
#
_entry.id   7380d55e5206d9432075bdc341d2577c
#
_cell.length_a   1.000
_cell.length_b   1.000
_cell.length_c   1.000
_cell.angle_alpha   90.00
_cell.angle_beta   90.00
_cell.angle_gamma   90.00
#
_symmetry.space_group_name_H-M   'P 1'
#
loop_
_entity.id
_entity.type
_entity.pdbx_description
1 polymer ?
#
loop_
_entity_poly.entity_id
_entity_poly.type
_entity_poly.pdbx_seq_one_letter_code
_entity_poly.pdbx_strand_id
1 'polypeptide(L)'
;MTWPRRIVPGTTYLLTRRCTQRRFMLVPRGIVPKLFGYCVALAAERHGIQVHAVTCMSNHYHAVVTDPHGRIPEFSRDVHSLSARALNAHLGRWEGFWSSQ
;
A
#
# COMPACT_ATOMS: atom_id res chain seq x y z
N MET A 1 8.25 3.78 -7.23
CA MET A 1 8.29 4.82 -6.16
C MET A 1 9.74 5.02 -5.73
N THR A 2 10.14 6.27 -5.64
CA THR A 2 11.52 6.62 -5.26
C THR A 2 11.52 7.14 -3.83
N TRP A 3 12.31 6.51 -2.97
CA TRP A 3 12.47 6.95 -1.59
C TRP A 3 13.61 7.95 -1.47
N PRO A 4 13.55 8.85 -0.49
CA PRO A 4 14.69 9.72 -0.22
C PRO A 4 15.92 8.88 0.09
N ARG A 5 17.08 9.39 -0.28
CA ARG A 5 18.36 8.73 -0.01
C ARG A 5 18.54 8.45 1.48
N ARG A 6 18.03 9.34 2.30
CA ARG A 6 18.12 9.26 3.76
C ARG A 6 16.74 9.14 4.37
N ILE A 7 16.51 8.05 5.07
CA ILE A 7 15.26 7.83 5.80
C ILE A 7 15.44 8.39 7.21
N VAL A 8 14.55 9.30 7.61
CA VAL A 8 14.61 9.95 8.92
C VAL A 8 13.48 9.41 9.79
N PRO A 9 13.80 8.72 10.90
CA PRO A 9 12.75 8.26 11.83
C PRO A 9 11.86 9.39 12.32
N GLY A 10 10.57 9.10 12.47
CA GLY A 10 9.59 10.10 12.92
C GLY A 10 8.94 10.87 11.79
N THR A 11 9.32 10.62 10.55
CA THR A 11 8.76 11.33 9.40
C THR A 11 7.37 10.83 9.07
N THR A 12 6.49 11.76 8.67
CA THR A 12 5.16 11.45 8.15
C THR A 12 5.19 11.51 6.63
N TYR A 13 4.63 10.50 5.99
CA TYR A 13 4.63 10.35 4.53
C TYR A 13 3.22 10.31 3.98
N LEU A 14 3.06 10.86 2.79
CA LEU A 14 1.92 10.58 1.93
C LEU A 14 2.37 9.55 0.91
N LEU A 15 1.82 8.34 1.00
CA LEU A 15 2.13 7.26 0.08
C LEU A 15 1.06 7.19 -0.98
N THR A 16 1.46 6.91 -2.21
CA THR A 16 0.53 6.69 -3.31
C THR A 16 1.12 5.69 -4.28
N ARG A 17 0.26 4.86 -4.88
CA ARG A 17 0.68 3.95 -5.94
C ARG A 17 -0.50 3.61 -6.82
N ARG A 18 -0.25 3.42 -8.11
CA ARG A 18 -1.25 3.07 -9.10
C ARG A 18 -1.26 1.58 -9.39
N CYS A 19 -2.43 1.08 -9.77
CA CYS A 19 -2.53 -0.25 -10.37
C CYS A 19 -1.87 -0.27 -11.73
N THR A 20 -1.40 -1.45 -12.14
CA THR A 20 -0.78 -1.64 -13.46
C THR A 20 -1.75 -1.19 -14.56
N GLN A 21 -1.22 -0.52 -15.59
CA GLN A 21 -2.00 -0.04 -16.73
C GLN A 21 -3.21 0.80 -16.32
N ARG A 22 -3.18 1.42 -15.14
CA ARG A 22 -4.27 2.24 -14.58
C ARG A 22 -5.61 1.50 -14.50
N ARG A 23 -5.58 0.18 -14.37
CA ARG A 23 -6.81 -0.62 -14.26
C ARG A 23 -7.55 -0.32 -12.97
N PHE A 24 -8.87 -0.35 -13.02
CA PHE A 24 -9.74 -0.08 -11.86
C PHE A 24 -9.86 -1.31 -10.97
N MET A 25 -8.76 -1.66 -10.31
CA MET A 25 -8.70 -2.83 -9.44
C MET A 25 -8.82 -2.51 -7.95
N LEU A 26 -8.90 -1.23 -7.61
CA LEU A 26 -9.06 -0.77 -6.23
C LEU A 26 -10.39 -0.04 -6.01
N VAL A 27 -11.44 -0.48 -6.72
CA VAL A 27 -12.76 0.14 -6.60
C VAL A 27 -13.13 0.26 -5.12
N PRO A 28 -13.49 1.50 -4.64
CA PRO A 28 -13.64 1.76 -3.21
C PRO A 28 -14.99 1.28 -2.65
N ARG A 29 -15.35 0.03 -2.91
CA ARG A 29 -16.57 -0.59 -2.38
C ARG A 29 -16.42 -2.10 -2.33
N GLY A 30 -17.25 -2.74 -1.53
CA GLY A 30 -17.22 -4.19 -1.37
C GLY A 30 -15.99 -4.65 -0.59
N ILE A 31 -15.47 -5.81 -0.95
CA ILE A 31 -14.38 -6.46 -0.22
C ILE A 31 -13.01 -5.83 -0.50
N VAL A 32 -12.82 -5.19 -1.64
CA VAL A 32 -11.50 -4.73 -2.09
C VAL A 32 -10.86 -3.75 -1.10
N PRO A 33 -11.53 -2.65 -0.68
CA PRO A 33 -10.90 -1.75 0.29
C PRO A 33 -10.66 -2.42 1.64
N LYS A 34 -11.48 -3.39 2.02
CA LYS A 34 -11.28 -4.15 3.27
C LYS A 34 -10.05 -5.03 3.19
N LEU A 35 -9.83 -5.73 2.06
CA LEU A 35 -8.64 -6.54 1.85
C LEU A 35 -7.39 -5.68 1.85
N PHE A 36 -7.43 -4.55 1.12
CA PHE A 36 -6.30 -3.64 1.08
C PHE A 36 -5.98 -3.09 2.47
N GLY A 37 -7.00 -2.62 3.19
CA GLY A 37 -6.84 -2.10 4.54
C GLY A 37 -6.25 -3.11 5.49
N TYR A 38 -6.66 -4.38 5.39
CA TYR A 38 -6.10 -5.45 6.19
C TYR A 38 -4.60 -5.64 5.91
N CYS A 39 -4.21 -5.62 4.64
CA CYS A 39 -2.80 -5.73 4.26
C CYS A 39 -1.97 -4.57 4.81
N VAL A 40 -2.51 -3.36 4.73
CA VAL A 40 -1.86 -2.17 5.31
C VAL A 40 -1.69 -2.34 6.82
N ALA A 41 -2.75 -2.76 7.52
CA ALA A 41 -2.71 -2.94 8.96
C ALA A 41 -1.67 -3.99 9.38
N LEU A 42 -1.61 -5.10 8.64
CA LEU A 42 -0.68 -6.17 8.93
C LEU A 42 0.78 -5.71 8.75
N ALA A 43 1.05 -5.02 7.67
CA ALA A 43 2.39 -4.47 7.42
C ALA A 43 2.75 -3.38 8.45
N ALA A 44 1.79 -2.55 8.83
CA ALA A 44 2.00 -1.52 9.84
C ALA A 44 2.36 -2.13 11.19
N GLU A 45 1.70 -3.20 11.57
CA GLU A 45 2.00 -3.91 12.82
C GLU A 45 3.42 -4.47 12.79
N ARG A 46 3.84 -5.06 11.67
CA ARG A 46 5.18 -5.64 11.52
C ARG A 46 6.30 -4.61 11.67
N HIS A 47 6.09 -3.41 11.19
CA HIS A 47 7.14 -2.40 11.10
C HIS A 47 6.96 -1.21 12.04
N GLY A 48 5.94 -1.26 12.91
CA GLY A 48 5.69 -0.18 13.86
C GLY A 48 5.27 1.12 13.19
N ILE A 49 4.56 1.05 12.07
CA ILE A 49 4.08 2.21 11.33
C ILE A 49 2.75 2.66 11.90
N GLN A 50 2.58 3.98 12.06
CA GLN A 50 1.32 4.58 12.47
C GLN A 50 0.54 5.00 11.24
N VAL A 51 -0.62 4.37 11.02
CA VAL A 51 -1.47 4.67 9.87
C VAL A 51 -2.54 5.67 10.29
N HIS A 52 -2.56 6.84 9.65
CA HIS A 52 -3.52 7.91 9.96
C HIS A 52 -4.73 7.88 9.05
N ALA A 53 -4.54 7.54 7.77
CA ALA A 53 -5.63 7.49 6.81
C ALA A 53 -5.23 6.63 5.62
N VAL A 54 -6.21 5.92 5.04
CA VAL A 54 -6.04 5.15 3.81
C VAL A 54 -7.27 5.38 2.94
N THR A 55 -7.07 5.72 1.69
CA THR A 55 -8.16 5.91 0.73
C THR A 55 -7.88 5.14 -0.54
N CYS A 56 -8.80 4.28 -0.94
CA CYS A 56 -8.76 3.60 -2.25
C CYS A 56 -9.52 4.45 -3.28
N MET A 57 -8.90 4.64 -4.42
CA MET A 57 -9.42 5.43 -5.53
C MET A 57 -9.38 4.58 -6.78
N SER A 58 -10.36 3.82 -7.08
CA SER A 58 -10.49 2.89 -8.23
C SER A 58 -9.21 2.30 -8.81
N ASN A 59 -8.21 3.11 -9.18
CA ASN A 59 -6.97 2.65 -9.80
C ASN A 59 -5.69 3.05 -9.05
N HIS A 60 -5.82 3.59 -7.83
CA HIS A 60 -4.67 3.93 -6.99
C HIS A 60 -5.13 4.11 -5.55
N TYR A 61 -4.19 4.29 -4.64
CA TYR A 61 -4.51 4.59 -3.25
C TYR A 61 -3.67 5.76 -2.76
N HIS A 62 -4.15 6.37 -1.67
CA HIS A 62 -3.39 7.33 -0.87
C HIS A 62 -3.38 6.82 0.57
N ALA A 63 -2.24 6.96 1.24
CA ALA A 63 -2.13 6.64 2.65
C ALA A 63 -1.25 7.66 3.34
N VAL A 64 -1.68 8.11 4.52
CA VAL A 64 -0.87 9.01 5.37
C VAL A 64 -0.39 8.20 6.54
N VAL A 65 0.92 8.08 6.70
CA VAL A 65 1.54 7.24 7.73
C VAL A 65 2.71 7.98 8.38
N THR A 66 2.98 7.66 9.64
CA THR A 66 4.18 8.10 10.33
C THR A 66 5.07 6.89 10.61
N ASP A 67 6.35 7.04 10.36
CA ASP A 67 7.36 5.99 10.51
C ASP A 67 8.30 6.31 11.67
N PRO A 68 8.01 5.83 12.90
CA PRO A 68 8.85 6.15 14.07
C PRO A 68 10.25 5.53 14.00
N HIS A 69 10.43 4.48 13.22
CA HIS A 69 11.64 3.64 13.28
C HIS A 69 12.50 3.65 12.03
N GLY A 70 12.12 4.42 11.01
CA GLY A 70 12.86 4.42 9.74
C GLY A 70 12.64 3.17 8.91
N ARG A 71 11.46 2.57 8.97
CA ARG A 71 11.13 1.32 8.28
C ARG A 71 10.21 1.49 7.08
N ILE A 72 10.08 2.73 6.56
CA ILE A 72 9.13 2.99 5.47
C ILE A 72 9.38 2.15 4.20
N PRO A 73 10.63 1.89 3.77
CA PRO A 73 10.84 1.05 2.58
C PRO A 73 10.34 -0.38 2.78
N GLU A 74 10.62 -0.99 3.92
CA GLU A 74 10.17 -2.36 4.24
C GLU A 74 8.66 -2.43 4.38
N PHE A 75 8.06 -1.45 5.02
CA PHE A 75 6.61 -1.34 5.15
C PHE A 75 5.96 -1.27 3.77
N SER A 76 6.43 -0.36 2.92
CA SER A 76 5.89 -0.17 1.58
C SER A 76 5.98 -1.45 0.75
N ARG A 77 7.14 -2.13 0.80
CA ARG A 77 7.33 -3.39 0.11
C ARG A 77 6.32 -4.44 0.55
N ASP A 78 6.11 -4.57 1.86
CA ASP A 78 5.15 -5.54 2.41
C ASP A 78 3.72 -5.20 2.05
N VAL A 79 3.33 -3.93 2.12
CA VAL A 79 1.97 -3.51 1.71
C VAL A 79 1.72 -3.94 0.27
N HIS A 80 2.65 -3.65 -0.63
CA HIS A 80 2.46 -3.93 -2.05
C HIS A 80 2.51 -5.43 -2.35
N SER A 81 3.41 -6.17 -1.71
CA SER A 81 3.50 -7.61 -1.89
C SER A 81 2.27 -8.34 -1.36
N LEU A 82 1.85 -8.04 -0.14
CA LEU A 82 0.69 -8.68 0.47
C LEU A 82 -0.59 -8.35 -0.29
N SER A 83 -0.80 -7.08 -0.62
CA SER A 83 -2.01 -6.65 -1.31
C SER A 83 -2.07 -7.20 -2.74
N ALA A 84 -0.95 -7.26 -3.46
CA ALA A 84 -0.92 -7.85 -4.78
C ALA A 84 -1.37 -9.30 -4.75
N ARG A 85 -0.88 -10.10 -3.80
CA ARG A 85 -1.27 -11.49 -3.67
C ARG A 85 -2.74 -11.65 -3.29
N ALA A 86 -3.20 -10.90 -2.29
CA ALA A 86 -4.57 -10.99 -1.81
C ALA A 86 -5.58 -10.53 -2.88
N LEU A 87 -5.32 -9.40 -3.51
CA LEU A 87 -6.24 -8.83 -4.49
C LEU A 87 -6.23 -9.63 -5.79
N ASN A 88 -5.07 -10.08 -6.26
CA ASN A 88 -5.00 -10.96 -7.42
C ASN A 88 -5.75 -12.27 -7.19
N ALA A 89 -5.64 -12.85 -6.00
CA ALA A 89 -6.39 -14.06 -5.66
C ALA A 89 -7.90 -13.81 -5.72
N HIS A 90 -8.34 -12.69 -5.17
CA HIS A 90 -9.76 -12.31 -5.19
C HIS A 90 -10.26 -12.06 -6.62
N LEU A 91 -9.43 -11.44 -7.46
CA LEU A 91 -9.81 -11.08 -8.83
C LEU A 91 -9.52 -12.19 -9.84
N GLY A 92 -8.95 -13.32 -9.42
CA GLY A 92 -8.61 -14.42 -10.32
C GLY A 92 -7.48 -14.06 -11.27
N ARG A 93 -6.51 -13.25 -10.81
CA ARG A 93 -5.37 -12.80 -11.61
C ARG A 93 -4.06 -13.34 -11.03
N TRP A 94 -3.02 -13.40 -11.88
CA TRP A 94 -1.67 -13.77 -11.45
C TRP A 94 -0.60 -12.80 -11.98
N GLU A 95 -0.99 -11.80 -12.77
CA GLU A 95 -0.07 -10.80 -13.32
C GLU A 95 0.22 -9.71 -12.29
N GLY A 96 1.19 -8.87 -12.57
CA GLY A 96 1.53 -7.75 -11.69
C GLY A 96 0.31 -6.89 -11.38
N PHE A 97 0.15 -6.54 -10.11
CA PHE A 97 -0.98 -5.72 -9.67
C PHE A 97 -0.64 -4.24 -9.69
N TRP A 98 0.53 -3.90 -9.17
CA TRP A 98 0.96 -2.52 -9.02
C TRP A 98 1.81 -2.07 -10.21
N SER A 99 1.65 -0.79 -10.57
CA SER A 99 2.55 -0.17 -11.53
C SER A 99 3.97 -0.12 -10.96
N SER A 100 4.97 -0.14 -11.83
CA SER A 100 6.37 -0.02 -11.42
C SER A 100 6.73 1.39 -10.96
N GLN A 101 5.86 2.35 -11.16
CA GLN A 101 6.07 3.74 -10.73
C GLN A 101 5.33 4.08 -9.48
#